data_7c591354d194e41e06cad69702cc65c1
#
_entry.id   7c591354d194e41e06cad69702cc65c1
#
_cell.length_a   1.000
_cell.length_b   1.000
_cell.length_c   1.000
_cell.angle_alpha   90.00
_cell.angle_beta   90.00
_cell.angle_gamma   90.00
#
_symmetry.space_group_name_H-M   'P 1'
#
loop_
_entity.id
_entity.type
_entity.pdbx_description
1 polymer ?
#
loop_
_entity_poly.entity_id
_entity_poly.type
_entity_poly.pdbx_seq_one_letter_code
_entity_poly.pdbx_strand_id
1 'polypeptide(L)'
;MFFVFDLETVPDFEFVRRVINEPYDDDALLLEQAGEELARNKSGFLPPMYHRIVSWVGLWIDNLGEPRQKLSWNGTDEKEGLLKLIDALNTYKDFGLIHHNGRGFDLPVITYRAMKHGLQLPLRLNNREIKYRYSDRNIDLVDEFSNYGASSWPKLKHIGLLIGIPFKQIGEGNVVLEMYRNNELDRIEHYCYEDVMATYLVWLYLKYTVGDLNVDRFENLRDRALLKLKEIQEMG
;
A
#
# COMPACT_ATOMS: atom_id res chain seq x y z
N MET A 1 12.89 13.05 5.24
CA MET A 1 11.57 12.90 4.60
C MET A 1 11.12 11.45 4.67
N PHE A 2 9.81 11.20 4.74
CA PHE A 2 9.21 9.87 4.60
C PHE A 2 8.14 9.88 3.53
N PHE A 3 7.99 8.75 2.84
CA PHE A 3 6.93 8.51 1.88
C PHE A 3 5.96 7.48 2.47
N VAL A 4 4.80 7.96 2.89
CA VAL A 4 3.69 7.08 3.30
C VAL A 4 2.98 6.65 2.04
N PHE A 5 2.85 5.36 1.78
CA PHE A 5 2.29 4.92 0.50
C PHE A 5 1.55 3.59 0.60
N ASP A 6 0.70 3.36 -0.37
CA ASP A 6 -0.04 2.13 -0.60
C ASP A 6 -0.25 1.89 -2.09
N LEU A 7 -0.50 0.63 -2.48
CA LEU A 7 -0.78 0.20 -3.84
C LEU A 7 -2.12 -0.52 -3.90
N GLU A 8 -2.86 -0.27 -4.99
CA GLU A 8 -3.97 -1.13 -5.38
C GLU A 8 -3.58 -2.00 -6.58
N THR A 9 -3.91 -3.27 -6.47
CA THR A 9 -3.51 -4.26 -7.46
C THR A 9 -4.66 -5.17 -7.85
N VAL A 10 -4.57 -5.71 -9.05
CA VAL A 10 -5.44 -6.81 -9.51
C VAL A 10 -4.57 -7.98 -9.97
N PRO A 11 -5.09 -9.21 -10.01
CA PRO A 11 -4.37 -10.33 -10.60
C PRO A 11 -3.93 -10.04 -12.03
N ASP A 12 -2.70 -10.41 -12.39
CA ASP A 12 -2.22 -10.41 -13.78
C ASP A 12 -2.71 -11.68 -14.48
N PHE A 13 -3.96 -11.65 -14.93
CA PHE A 13 -4.64 -12.81 -15.51
C PHE A 13 -3.84 -13.45 -16.67
N GLU A 14 -3.21 -12.62 -17.50
CA GLU A 14 -2.38 -13.14 -18.61
C GLU A 14 -1.20 -13.96 -18.05
N PHE A 15 -0.51 -13.43 -17.04
CA PHE A 15 0.61 -14.12 -16.42
C PHE A 15 0.15 -15.37 -15.65
N VAL A 16 -0.94 -15.30 -14.90
CA VAL A 16 -1.52 -16.42 -14.15
C VAL A 16 -1.87 -17.57 -15.09
N ARG A 17 -2.56 -17.32 -16.25
CA ARG A 17 -2.87 -18.35 -17.25
C ARG A 17 -1.62 -19.05 -17.79
N ARG A 18 -0.56 -18.28 -18.04
CA ARG A 18 0.71 -18.84 -18.52
C ARG A 18 1.42 -19.74 -17.51
N VAL A 19 1.26 -19.44 -16.19
CA VAL A 19 1.91 -20.22 -15.13
C VAL A 19 1.16 -21.51 -14.84
N ILE A 20 -0.17 -21.44 -14.75
CA ILE A 20 -1.02 -22.62 -14.49
C ILE A 20 -1.09 -23.53 -15.72
N ASN A 21 -0.81 -22.98 -16.92
CA ASN A 21 -0.85 -23.70 -18.20
C ASN A 21 -2.21 -24.35 -18.47
N GLU A 22 -3.30 -23.70 -18.05
CA GLU A 22 -4.66 -24.17 -18.23
C GLU A 22 -5.47 -23.21 -19.14
N PRO A 23 -6.30 -23.74 -20.05
CA PRO A 23 -7.07 -22.95 -21.01
C PRO A 23 -8.37 -22.38 -20.41
N TYR A 24 -8.35 -21.89 -19.15
CA TYR A 24 -9.53 -21.26 -18.57
C TYR A 24 -9.81 -19.90 -19.22
N ASP A 25 -10.90 -19.80 -19.95
CA ASP A 25 -11.41 -18.52 -20.43
C ASP A 25 -12.12 -17.71 -19.33
N ASP A 26 -12.65 -18.41 -18.31
CA ASP A 26 -13.32 -17.80 -17.16
C ASP A 26 -12.30 -17.37 -16.09
N ASP A 27 -12.24 -16.07 -15.82
CA ASP A 27 -11.37 -15.48 -14.81
C ASP A 27 -11.67 -15.98 -13.37
N ALA A 28 -12.93 -16.32 -13.05
CA ALA A 28 -13.29 -16.77 -11.72
C ALA A 28 -12.74 -18.19 -11.46
N LEU A 29 -12.91 -19.08 -12.43
CA LEU A 29 -12.33 -20.43 -12.38
C LEU A 29 -10.80 -20.39 -12.35
N LEU A 30 -10.20 -19.50 -13.14
CA LEU A 30 -8.75 -19.29 -13.13
C LEU A 30 -8.25 -18.85 -11.78
N LEU A 31 -8.93 -17.92 -11.10
CA LEU A 31 -8.54 -17.45 -9.78
C LEU A 31 -8.73 -18.51 -8.69
N GLU A 32 -9.78 -19.32 -8.79
CA GLU A 32 -10.00 -20.46 -7.88
C GLU A 32 -8.84 -21.44 -7.97
N GLN A 33 -8.52 -21.92 -9.18
CA GLN A 33 -7.40 -22.81 -9.41
C GLN A 33 -6.05 -22.21 -9.00
N ALA A 34 -5.81 -20.93 -9.38
CA ALA A 34 -4.60 -20.22 -8.99
C ALA A 34 -4.49 -20.07 -7.46
N GLY A 35 -5.61 -19.84 -6.78
CA GLY A 35 -5.67 -19.78 -5.33
C GLY A 35 -5.29 -21.11 -4.67
N GLU A 36 -5.71 -22.22 -5.26
CA GLU A 36 -5.36 -23.57 -4.77
C GLU A 36 -3.89 -23.90 -5.00
N GLU A 37 -3.36 -23.61 -6.19
CA GLU A 37 -2.00 -24.03 -6.59
C GLU A 37 -0.91 -23.06 -6.15
N LEU A 38 -1.16 -21.75 -6.17
CA LEU A 38 -0.14 -20.71 -6.02
C LEU A 38 -0.21 -19.96 -4.69
N ALA A 39 -1.39 -19.92 -4.03
CA ALA A 39 -1.50 -19.20 -2.77
C ALA A 39 -0.78 -19.93 -1.63
N ARG A 40 -0.09 -19.15 -0.78
CA ARG A 40 0.64 -19.71 0.37
C ARG A 40 -0.25 -20.05 1.55
N ASN A 41 -1.50 -19.63 1.52
CA ASN A 41 -2.44 -19.81 2.62
C ASN A 41 -3.83 -20.16 2.08
N LYS A 42 -4.73 -20.58 2.99
CA LYS A 42 -6.10 -20.99 2.64
C LYS A 42 -7.02 -19.84 2.19
N SER A 43 -6.54 -18.60 2.16
CA SER A 43 -7.37 -17.46 1.71
C SER A 43 -7.50 -17.38 0.18
N GLY A 44 -6.68 -18.13 -0.58
CA GLY A 44 -6.62 -18.04 -2.03
C GLY A 44 -5.96 -16.75 -2.56
N PHE A 45 -5.47 -15.87 -1.68
CA PHE A 45 -4.81 -14.64 -2.10
C PHE A 45 -3.46 -14.93 -2.75
N LEU A 46 -3.30 -14.49 -3.99
CA LEU A 46 -2.10 -14.79 -4.79
C LEU A 46 -0.87 -14.05 -4.26
N PRO A 47 0.33 -14.69 -4.36
CA PRO A 47 1.59 -14.01 -4.04
C PRO A 47 1.86 -12.76 -4.88
N PRO A 48 2.69 -11.81 -4.41
CA PRO A 48 2.93 -10.51 -5.05
C PRO A 48 3.28 -10.55 -6.53
N MET A 49 4.01 -11.59 -6.99
CA MET A 49 4.43 -11.68 -8.39
C MET A 49 3.29 -11.88 -9.39
N TYR A 50 2.11 -12.30 -8.92
CA TYR A 50 0.93 -12.54 -9.75
C TYR A 50 -0.01 -11.34 -9.84
N HIS A 51 0.37 -10.22 -9.24
CA HIS A 51 -0.39 -8.97 -9.24
C HIS A 51 0.19 -7.95 -10.21
N ARG A 52 -0.70 -7.10 -10.75
CA ARG A 52 -0.34 -5.89 -11.48
C ARG A 52 -0.89 -4.68 -10.76
N ILE A 53 -0.17 -3.55 -10.84
CA ILE A 53 -0.55 -2.28 -10.20
C ILE A 53 -1.60 -1.59 -11.07
N VAL A 54 -2.68 -1.11 -10.46
CA VAL A 54 -3.75 -0.33 -11.11
C VAL A 54 -3.92 1.05 -10.49
N SER A 55 -3.44 1.24 -9.26
CA SER A 55 -3.36 2.55 -8.61
C SER A 55 -2.24 2.56 -7.58
N TRP A 56 -1.73 3.73 -7.29
CA TRP A 56 -0.90 3.99 -6.13
C TRP A 56 -1.13 5.41 -5.61
N VAL A 57 -1.03 5.57 -4.31
CA VAL A 57 -1.04 6.88 -3.64
C VAL A 57 0.16 6.97 -2.72
N GLY A 58 0.79 8.13 -2.69
CA GLY A 58 1.88 8.44 -1.80
C GLY A 58 1.76 9.84 -1.20
N LEU A 59 2.07 9.93 0.08
CA LEU A 59 2.09 11.18 0.84
C LEU A 59 3.50 11.43 1.36
N TRP A 60 4.16 12.47 0.87
CA TRP A 60 5.40 12.94 1.46
C TRP A 60 5.13 13.67 2.78
N ILE A 61 5.84 13.25 3.83
CA ILE A 61 5.85 13.93 5.13
C ILE A 61 7.29 14.24 5.54
N ASP A 62 7.47 15.27 6.35
CA ASP A 62 8.78 15.52 6.95
C ASP A 62 9.05 14.59 8.16
N ASN A 63 10.24 14.71 8.75
CA ASN A 63 10.63 13.86 9.88
C ASN A 63 9.81 14.13 11.17
N LEU A 64 9.04 15.21 11.18
CA LEU A 64 8.15 15.57 12.28
C LEU A 64 6.68 15.27 11.97
N GLY A 65 6.41 14.58 10.85
CA GLY A 65 5.09 14.14 10.44
C GLY A 65 4.29 15.17 9.63
N GLU A 66 4.82 16.36 9.34
CA GLU A 66 4.07 17.38 8.58
C GLU A 66 3.89 16.96 7.11
N PRO A 67 2.63 16.83 6.61
CA PRO A 67 2.37 16.54 5.21
C PRO A 67 2.93 17.63 4.28
N ARG A 68 3.56 17.21 3.18
CA ARG A 68 4.19 18.12 2.20
C ARG A 68 3.56 18.02 0.82
N GLN A 69 3.37 16.81 0.32
CA GLN A 69 2.85 16.60 -1.03
C GLN A 69 2.18 15.24 -1.15
N LYS A 70 0.95 15.22 -1.69
CA LYS A 70 0.27 14.00 -2.17
C LYS A 70 0.62 13.81 -3.63
N LEU A 71 0.99 12.60 -4.01
CA LEU A 71 1.18 12.15 -5.38
C LEU A 71 0.37 10.87 -5.59
N SER A 72 -0.13 10.65 -6.80
CA SER A 72 -0.92 9.46 -7.11
C SER A 72 -0.94 9.18 -8.60
N TRP A 73 -1.34 7.97 -8.91
CA TRP A 73 -1.69 7.53 -10.25
C TRP A 73 -2.75 6.43 -10.16
N ASN A 74 -3.67 6.43 -11.11
CA ASN A 74 -4.57 5.34 -11.42
C ASN A 74 -4.61 5.11 -12.93
N GLY A 75 -4.83 3.90 -13.37
CA GLY A 75 -4.90 3.67 -14.81
C GLY A 75 -4.73 2.21 -15.24
N THR A 76 -4.77 2.01 -16.55
CA THR A 76 -4.60 0.71 -17.20
C THR A 76 -3.20 0.51 -17.77
N ASP A 77 -2.42 1.59 -18.01
CA ASP A 77 -1.01 1.51 -18.43
C ASP A 77 -0.10 1.44 -17.19
N GLU A 78 0.13 0.22 -16.72
CA GLU A 78 0.98 -0.03 -15.55
C GLU A 78 2.40 0.51 -15.69
N LYS A 79 2.96 0.51 -16.92
CA LYS A 79 4.31 1.04 -17.14
C LYS A 79 4.36 2.55 -16.89
N GLU A 80 3.35 3.28 -17.34
CA GLU A 80 3.18 4.71 -17.02
C GLU A 80 3.09 4.92 -15.51
N GLY A 81 2.26 4.12 -14.82
CA GLY A 81 2.09 4.19 -13.38
C GLY A 81 3.39 3.97 -12.61
N LEU A 82 4.18 2.98 -13.03
CA LEU A 82 5.50 2.71 -12.45
C LEU A 82 6.50 3.84 -12.70
N LEU A 83 6.52 4.43 -13.90
CA LEU A 83 7.39 5.57 -14.19
C LEU A 83 7.03 6.76 -13.30
N LYS A 84 5.74 7.07 -13.13
CA LYS A 84 5.29 8.11 -12.21
C LYS A 84 5.64 7.82 -10.75
N LEU A 85 5.57 6.55 -10.31
CA LEU A 85 6.00 6.16 -8.96
C LEU A 85 7.51 6.33 -8.79
N ILE A 86 8.31 5.95 -9.78
CA ILE A 86 9.76 6.15 -9.78
C ILE A 86 10.10 7.64 -9.68
N ASP A 87 9.42 8.49 -10.44
CA ASP A 87 9.59 9.95 -10.38
C ASP A 87 9.19 10.50 -9.01
N ALA A 88 8.06 10.03 -8.46
CA ALA A 88 7.62 10.40 -7.11
C ALA A 88 8.67 10.04 -6.05
N LEU A 89 9.25 8.84 -6.11
CA LEU A 89 10.29 8.39 -5.18
C LEU A 89 11.64 9.11 -5.39
N ASN A 90 11.89 9.67 -6.57
CA ASN A 90 13.08 10.48 -6.86
C ASN A 90 12.92 11.95 -6.43
N THR A 91 11.77 12.38 -5.92
CA THR A 91 11.54 13.75 -5.42
C THR A 91 12.56 14.12 -4.33
N TYR A 92 12.89 13.18 -3.46
CA TYR A 92 13.90 13.37 -2.42
C TYR A 92 14.97 12.27 -2.51
N LYS A 93 16.25 12.67 -2.50
CA LYS A 93 17.39 11.73 -2.58
C LYS A 93 17.52 10.84 -1.34
N ASP A 94 17.20 11.41 -0.17
CA ASP A 94 17.22 10.70 1.11
C ASP A 94 15.82 10.67 1.72
N PHE A 95 15.22 9.49 1.73
CA PHE A 95 13.89 9.28 2.27
C PHE A 95 13.79 7.94 3.01
N GLY A 96 12.81 7.85 3.89
CA GLY A 96 12.30 6.60 4.45
C GLY A 96 10.93 6.27 3.87
N LEU A 97 10.44 5.09 4.20
CA LEU A 97 9.13 4.58 3.81
C LEU A 97 8.28 4.34 5.07
N ILE A 98 6.98 4.54 4.94
CA ILE A 98 5.98 4.15 5.92
C ILE A 98 4.85 3.47 5.17
N HIS A 99 4.47 2.28 5.60
CA HIS A 99 3.42 1.48 4.96
C HIS A 99 2.86 0.43 5.94
N HIS A 100 1.79 -0.23 5.54
CA HIS A 100 1.21 -1.36 6.28
C HIS A 100 1.36 -2.64 5.46
N ASN A 101 2.22 -3.57 5.88
CA ASN A 101 2.58 -4.81 5.19
C ASN A 101 3.30 -4.61 3.83
N GLY A 102 3.82 -3.44 3.55
CA GLY A 102 4.49 -3.18 2.27
C GLY A 102 5.75 -4.01 2.03
N ARG A 103 6.44 -4.47 3.10
CA ARG A 103 7.53 -5.44 2.96
C ARG A 103 7.04 -6.78 2.42
N GLY A 104 5.85 -7.21 2.85
CA GLY A 104 5.26 -8.48 2.46
C GLY A 104 4.58 -8.44 1.11
N PHE A 105 4.16 -7.26 0.64
CA PHE A 105 3.35 -7.14 -0.57
C PHE A 105 3.81 -6.05 -1.52
N ASP A 106 3.70 -4.77 -1.18
CA ASP A 106 3.88 -3.64 -2.11
C ASP A 106 5.28 -3.57 -2.72
N LEU A 107 6.32 -3.64 -1.89
CA LEU A 107 7.71 -3.56 -2.36
C LEU A 107 8.10 -4.75 -3.25
N PRO A 108 7.72 -6.00 -2.94
CA PRO A 108 7.80 -7.12 -3.87
C PRO A 108 7.04 -6.89 -5.18
N VAL A 109 5.78 -6.41 -5.15
CA VAL A 109 5.01 -6.11 -6.36
C VAL A 109 5.75 -5.09 -7.22
N ILE A 110 6.14 -3.93 -6.66
CA ILE A 110 6.92 -2.90 -7.38
C ILE A 110 8.15 -3.51 -8.04
N THR A 111 8.87 -4.39 -7.33
CA THR A 111 10.08 -5.01 -7.85
C THR A 111 9.79 -5.93 -9.03
N TYR A 112 8.81 -6.85 -8.91
CA TYR A 112 8.44 -7.75 -10.01
C TYR A 112 7.92 -7.00 -11.23
N ARG A 113 7.11 -5.96 -11.00
CA ARG A 113 6.54 -5.16 -12.10
C ARG A 113 7.60 -4.31 -12.80
N ALA A 114 8.53 -3.71 -12.04
CA ALA A 114 9.69 -3.02 -12.62
C ALA A 114 10.55 -3.97 -13.48
N MET A 115 10.80 -5.20 -13.01
CA MET A 115 11.51 -6.23 -13.80
C MET A 115 10.74 -6.57 -15.09
N LYS A 116 9.42 -6.80 -15.01
CA LYS A 116 8.57 -7.08 -16.19
C LYS A 116 8.68 -5.99 -17.25
N HIS A 117 8.71 -4.73 -16.82
CA HIS A 117 8.74 -3.57 -17.73
C HIS A 117 10.16 -3.07 -18.08
N GLY A 118 11.22 -3.73 -17.57
CA GLY A 118 12.61 -3.34 -17.80
C GLY A 118 12.97 -1.97 -17.23
N LEU A 119 12.37 -1.60 -16.08
CA LEU A 119 12.57 -0.31 -15.41
C LEU A 119 13.59 -0.42 -14.27
N GLN A 120 14.35 0.65 -14.06
CA GLN A 120 15.25 0.78 -12.92
C GLN A 120 14.55 1.52 -11.79
N LEU A 121 14.49 0.88 -10.63
CA LEU A 121 13.99 1.51 -9.40
C LEU A 121 15.02 2.47 -8.81
N PRO A 122 14.60 3.50 -8.05
CA PRO A 122 15.52 4.38 -7.35
C PRO A 122 16.53 3.61 -6.50
N LEU A 123 17.81 4.00 -6.57
CA LEU A 123 18.88 3.36 -5.81
C LEU A 123 18.59 3.31 -4.30
N ARG A 124 17.83 4.29 -3.80
CA ARG A 124 17.43 4.35 -2.39
C ARG A 124 16.67 3.10 -1.95
N LEU A 125 15.79 2.54 -2.80
CA LEU A 125 15.07 1.30 -2.49
C LEU A 125 15.99 0.08 -2.36
N ASN A 126 17.18 0.14 -2.96
CA ASN A 126 18.20 -0.92 -2.83
C ASN A 126 19.19 -0.69 -1.66
N ASN A 127 19.08 0.44 -0.96
CA ASN A 127 19.96 0.77 0.15
C ASN A 127 19.71 -0.17 1.34
N ARG A 128 20.79 -0.48 2.08
CA ARG A 128 20.72 -1.30 3.30
C ARG A 128 19.72 -0.73 4.32
N GLU A 129 19.62 0.58 4.46
CA GLU A 129 18.67 1.21 5.39
C GLU A 129 17.22 0.93 5.05
N ILE A 130 16.86 0.80 3.77
CA ILE A 130 15.50 0.41 3.35
C ILE A 130 15.30 -1.10 3.46
N LYS A 131 16.34 -1.90 3.16
CA LYS A 131 16.24 -3.37 3.16
C LYS A 131 16.35 -4.00 4.55
N TYR A 132 17.02 -3.33 5.48
CA TYR A 132 17.17 -3.86 6.83
C TYR A 132 15.84 -3.82 7.58
N ARG A 133 15.39 -4.98 8.07
CA ARG A 133 14.05 -5.15 8.65
C ARG A 133 13.81 -4.25 9.88
N TYR A 134 14.84 -4.02 10.67
CA TYR A 134 14.76 -3.22 11.90
C TYR A 134 15.20 -1.76 11.70
N SER A 135 15.11 -1.26 10.46
CA SER A 135 15.49 0.10 10.14
C SER A 135 14.37 1.08 10.45
N ASP A 136 14.72 2.20 11.05
CA ASP A 136 13.85 3.37 11.23
C ASP A 136 13.56 4.14 9.92
N ARG A 137 14.18 3.71 8.80
CA ARG A 137 13.97 4.31 7.47
C ARG A 137 13.02 3.49 6.57
N ASN A 138 12.53 2.36 7.03
CA ASN A 138 11.51 1.56 6.36
C ASN A 138 10.55 0.98 7.40
N ILE A 139 9.59 1.79 7.79
CA ILE A 139 8.65 1.50 8.87
C ILE A 139 7.47 0.73 8.29
N ASP A 140 7.43 -0.56 8.55
CA ASP A 140 6.26 -1.40 8.28
C ASP A 140 5.41 -1.52 9.55
N LEU A 141 4.22 -0.96 9.53
CA LEU A 141 3.34 -0.97 10.71
C LEU A 141 2.95 -2.39 11.16
N VAL A 142 2.94 -3.35 10.24
CA VAL A 142 2.75 -4.77 10.63
C VAL A 142 3.94 -5.27 11.47
N ASP A 143 5.17 -4.95 11.08
CA ASP A 143 6.36 -5.31 11.86
C ASP A 143 6.34 -4.63 13.24
N GLU A 144 6.04 -3.33 13.29
CA GLU A 144 5.97 -2.58 14.55
C GLU A 144 4.93 -3.15 15.53
N PHE A 145 3.70 -3.36 15.08
CA PHE A 145 2.61 -3.83 15.96
C PHE A 145 2.65 -5.34 16.23
N SER A 146 3.28 -6.14 15.37
CA SER A 146 3.50 -7.56 15.64
C SER A 146 4.79 -7.84 16.41
N ASN A 147 5.53 -6.80 16.77
CA ASN A 147 6.86 -6.93 17.34
C ASN A 147 7.74 -7.86 16.48
N TYR A 148 7.81 -7.52 15.17
CA TYR A 148 8.57 -8.23 14.14
C TYR A 148 8.19 -9.71 13.98
N GLY A 149 6.93 -10.01 14.15
CA GLY A 149 6.36 -11.35 13.98
C GLY A 149 6.32 -12.19 15.27
N ALA A 150 6.61 -11.61 16.43
CA ALA A 150 6.43 -12.26 17.72
C ALA A 150 4.95 -12.36 18.14
N SER A 151 4.09 -11.52 17.58
CA SER A 151 2.65 -11.52 17.76
C SER A 151 1.92 -11.66 16.41
N SER A 152 0.59 -11.81 16.44
CA SER A 152 -0.24 -11.85 15.23
C SER A 152 -0.19 -10.54 14.46
N TRP A 153 -0.33 -10.62 13.14
CA TRP A 153 -0.35 -9.48 12.24
C TRP A 153 -1.70 -8.77 12.32
N PRO A 154 -1.74 -7.52 12.79
CA PRO A 154 -2.98 -6.77 12.87
C PRO A 154 -3.37 -6.20 11.51
N LYS A 155 -4.67 -6.22 11.18
CA LYS A 155 -5.19 -5.51 10.00
C LYS A 155 -5.20 -4.00 10.29
N LEU A 156 -4.83 -3.17 9.30
CA LEU A 156 -4.87 -1.70 9.40
C LEU A 156 -6.22 -1.19 9.92
N LYS A 157 -7.30 -1.70 9.35
CA LYS A 157 -8.69 -1.40 9.75
C LYS A 157 -8.94 -1.66 11.25
N HIS A 158 -8.42 -2.77 11.80
CA HIS A 158 -8.62 -3.08 13.21
C HIS A 158 -7.85 -2.13 14.14
N ILE A 159 -6.62 -1.76 13.76
CA ILE A 159 -5.85 -0.75 14.50
C ILE A 159 -6.59 0.59 14.44
N GLY A 160 -7.02 0.99 13.26
CA GLY A 160 -7.74 2.26 13.08
C GLY A 160 -9.03 2.32 13.89
N LEU A 161 -9.85 1.28 13.87
CA LEU A 161 -11.05 1.20 14.71
C LEU A 161 -10.75 1.29 16.20
N LEU A 162 -9.65 0.67 16.66
CA LEU A 162 -9.21 0.74 18.06
C LEU A 162 -8.91 2.17 18.50
N ILE A 163 -8.35 2.99 17.62
CA ILE A 163 -7.98 4.38 17.91
C ILE A 163 -8.99 5.41 17.40
N GLY A 164 -10.18 4.96 16.95
CA GLY A 164 -11.29 5.82 16.55
C GLY A 164 -11.19 6.42 15.14
N ILE A 165 -10.36 5.88 14.26
CA ILE A 165 -10.34 6.28 12.85
C ILE A 165 -11.61 5.75 12.15
N PRO A 166 -12.40 6.61 11.48
CA PRO A 166 -13.55 6.17 10.72
C PRO A 166 -13.09 5.46 9.44
N PHE A 167 -13.52 4.22 9.25
CA PHE A 167 -13.37 3.51 7.97
C PHE A 167 -14.74 3.37 7.30
N LYS A 168 -14.80 3.62 5.99
CA LYS A 168 -15.97 3.17 5.22
C LYS A 168 -16.02 1.64 5.28
N GLN A 169 -17.22 1.09 5.42
CA GLN A 169 -17.46 -0.33 5.24
C GLN A 169 -17.46 -0.66 3.73
N ILE A 170 -16.29 -0.62 3.10
CA ILE A 170 -16.11 -1.19 1.79
C ILE A 170 -15.92 -2.69 2.01
N GLY A 171 -16.64 -3.52 1.26
CA GLY A 171 -16.69 -4.97 1.44
C GLY A 171 -15.29 -5.59 1.48
N GLU A 172 -15.13 -6.64 2.28
CA GLU A 172 -13.92 -7.47 2.24
C GLU A 172 -13.96 -8.32 0.96
N GLY A 173 -12.81 -8.47 0.28
CA GLY A 173 -12.69 -9.33 -0.90
C GLY A 173 -12.18 -8.61 -2.15
N ASN A 174 -12.63 -9.03 -3.32
CA ASN A 174 -12.14 -8.56 -4.62
C ASN A 174 -12.71 -7.18 -5.06
N VAL A 175 -12.95 -6.27 -4.10
CA VAL A 175 -13.58 -4.95 -4.38
C VAL A 175 -12.79 -4.16 -5.43
N VAL A 176 -11.45 -4.15 -5.31
CA VAL A 176 -10.57 -3.47 -6.29
C VAL A 176 -10.69 -4.10 -7.67
N LEU A 177 -10.78 -5.42 -7.74
CA LEU A 177 -10.96 -6.13 -9.02
C LEU A 177 -12.33 -5.81 -9.66
N GLU A 178 -13.38 -5.72 -8.87
CA GLU A 178 -14.72 -5.31 -9.34
C GLU A 178 -14.71 -3.87 -9.85
N MET A 179 -14.16 -2.93 -9.08
CA MET A 179 -13.99 -1.54 -9.50
C MET A 179 -13.17 -1.45 -10.79
N TYR A 180 -12.09 -2.22 -10.90
CA TYR A 180 -11.25 -2.24 -12.10
C TYR A 180 -11.99 -2.76 -13.32
N ARG A 181 -12.77 -3.85 -13.18
CA ARG A 181 -13.61 -4.39 -14.26
C ARG A 181 -14.69 -3.41 -14.72
N ASN A 182 -15.21 -2.61 -13.77
CA ASN A 182 -16.20 -1.58 -14.04
C ASN A 182 -15.58 -0.25 -14.55
N ASN A 183 -14.24 -0.21 -14.74
CA ASN A 183 -13.50 1.01 -15.10
C ASN A 183 -13.67 2.18 -14.12
N GLU A 184 -13.85 1.88 -12.83
CA GLU A 184 -14.04 2.84 -11.75
C GLU A 184 -12.67 3.26 -11.14
N LEU A 185 -11.74 3.69 -12.00
CA LEU A 185 -10.33 3.92 -11.62
C LEU A 185 -10.19 5.02 -10.55
N ASP A 186 -10.98 6.08 -10.62
CA ASP A 186 -10.95 7.16 -9.63
C ASP A 186 -11.40 6.66 -8.25
N ARG A 187 -12.35 5.72 -8.18
CA ARG A 187 -12.76 5.09 -6.92
C ARG A 187 -11.65 4.22 -6.33
N ILE A 188 -10.89 3.54 -7.17
CA ILE A 188 -9.70 2.78 -6.71
C ILE A 188 -8.67 3.74 -6.11
N GLU A 189 -8.39 4.90 -6.76
CA GLU A 189 -7.48 5.90 -6.18
C GLU A 189 -7.99 6.45 -4.85
N HIS A 190 -9.28 6.75 -4.73
CA HIS A 190 -9.86 7.21 -3.48
C HIS A 190 -9.71 6.17 -2.37
N TYR A 191 -9.96 4.89 -2.68
CA TYR A 191 -9.79 3.79 -1.75
C TYR A 191 -8.33 3.67 -1.27
N CYS A 192 -7.38 3.67 -2.20
CA CYS A 192 -5.95 3.69 -1.91
C CYS A 192 -5.55 4.91 -1.04
N TYR A 193 -6.14 6.08 -1.31
CA TYR A 193 -5.85 7.27 -0.52
C TYR A 193 -6.41 7.20 0.90
N GLU A 194 -7.57 6.58 1.11
CA GLU A 194 -8.09 6.29 2.46
C GLU A 194 -7.09 5.43 3.25
N ASP A 195 -6.53 4.38 2.65
CA ASP A 195 -5.57 3.48 3.30
C ASP A 195 -4.23 4.18 3.59
N VAL A 196 -3.74 5.05 2.70
CA VAL A 196 -2.58 5.92 2.96
C VAL A 196 -2.83 6.86 4.14
N MET A 197 -3.99 7.49 4.21
CA MET A 197 -4.33 8.40 5.32
C MET A 197 -4.52 7.64 6.64
N ALA A 198 -5.10 6.45 6.61
CA ALA A 198 -5.20 5.58 7.77
C ALA A 198 -3.81 5.13 8.26
N THR A 199 -2.93 4.73 7.34
CA THR A 199 -1.53 4.37 7.63
C THR A 199 -0.78 5.55 8.28
N TYR A 200 -0.95 6.75 7.72
CA TYR A 200 -0.36 7.96 8.29
C TYR A 200 -0.89 8.26 9.71
N LEU A 201 -2.20 8.19 9.92
CA LEU A 201 -2.82 8.39 11.23
C LEU A 201 -2.32 7.36 12.25
N VAL A 202 -2.31 6.07 11.90
CA VAL A 202 -1.81 4.99 12.76
C VAL A 202 -0.34 5.24 13.13
N TRP A 203 0.48 5.68 12.17
CA TRP A 203 1.87 6.06 12.43
C TRP A 203 1.98 7.26 13.38
N LEU A 204 1.14 8.29 13.26
CA LEU A 204 1.11 9.44 14.19
C LEU A 204 0.80 8.99 15.63
N TYR A 205 -0.21 8.11 15.79
CA TYR A 205 -0.55 7.55 17.10
C TYR A 205 0.60 6.74 17.69
N LEU A 206 1.27 5.91 16.85
CA LEU A 206 2.45 5.17 17.29
C LEU A 206 3.54 6.12 17.78
N LYS A 207 3.90 7.16 17.00
CA LYS A 207 4.93 8.14 17.34
C LYS A 207 4.62 8.92 18.61
N TYR A 208 3.36 9.25 18.83
CA TYR A 208 2.91 9.86 20.09
C TYR A 208 3.02 8.89 21.27
N THR A 209 2.56 7.66 21.07
CA THR A 209 2.56 6.63 22.13
C THR A 209 3.97 6.30 22.62
N VAL A 210 4.97 6.28 21.74
CA VAL A 210 6.37 6.01 22.11
C VAL A 210 7.15 7.27 22.54
N GLY A 211 6.50 8.45 22.55
CA GLY A 211 7.10 9.70 23.01
C GLY A 211 7.90 10.49 21.97
N ASP A 212 7.85 10.11 20.71
CA ASP A 212 8.56 10.80 19.62
C ASP A 212 7.85 12.08 19.14
N LEU A 213 6.57 12.24 19.47
CA LEU A 213 5.78 13.47 19.22
C LEU A 213 5.23 14.00 20.54
N ASN A 214 5.31 15.33 20.75
CA ASN A 214 4.60 15.97 21.85
C ASN A 214 3.10 16.08 21.57
N VAL A 215 2.30 16.32 22.61
CA VAL A 215 0.84 16.34 22.57
C VAL A 215 0.31 17.38 21.59
N ASP A 216 0.80 18.63 21.63
CA ASP A 216 0.29 19.73 20.81
C ASP A 216 0.47 19.44 19.31
N ARG A 217 1.65 18.92 18.94
CA ARG A 217 1.95 18.55 17.56
C ARG A 217 1.11 17.36 17.10
N PHE A 218 1.02 16.33 17.95
CA PHE A 218 0.21 15.16 17.66
C PHE A 218 -1.26 15.55 17.41
N GLU A 219 -1.87 16.32 18.30
CA GLU A 219 -3.27 16.73 18.17
C GLU A 219 -3.50 17.56 16.91
N ASN A 220 -2.64 18.52 16.61
CA ASN A 220 -2.74 19.32 15.39
C ASN A 220 -2.67 18.48 14.13
N LEU A 221 -1.69 17.57 14.03
CA LEU A 221 -1.53 16.71 12.85
C LEU A 221 -2.68 15.71 12.72
N ARG A 222 -3.08 15.08 13.83
CA ARG A 222 -4.21 14.13 13.90
C ARG A 222 -5.50 14.79 13.42
N ASP A 223 -5.86 15.94 13.96
CA ASP A 223 -7.14 16.58 13.66
C ASP A 223 -7.23 17.01 12.20
N ARG A 224 -6.14 17.53 11.64
CA ARG A 224 -6.04 17.85 10.21
C ARG A 224 -6.12 16.60 9.33
N ALA A 225 -5.48 15.52 9.75
CA ALA A 225 -5.52 14.25 9.01
C ALA A 225 -6.91 13.60 9.06
N LEU A 226 -7.60 13.64 10.20
CA LEU A 226 -8.97 13.15 10.33
C LEU A 226 -9.96 13.96 9.47
N LEU A 227 -9.80 15.29 9.44
CA LEU A 227 -10.59 16.14 8.56
C LEU A 227 -10.36 15.76 7.09
N LYS A 228 -9.09 15.58 6.69
CA LYS A 228 -8.75 15.20 5.33
C LYS A 228 -9.31 13.82 4.95
N LEU A 229 -9.22 12.84 5.86
CA LEU A 229 -9.79 11.52 5.65
C LEU A 229 -11.31 11.59 5.43
N LYS A 230 -12.01 12.41 6.21
CA LYS A 230 -13.44 12.62 6.04
C LYS A 230 -13.78 13.24 4.68
N GLU A 231 -13.03 14.25 4.23
CA GLU A 231 -13.19 14.81 2.88
C GLU A 231 -13.04 13.76 1.78
N ILE A 232 -12.02 12.89 1.87
CA ILE A 232 -11.80 11.81 0.90
C ILE A 232 -13.00 10.86 0.90
N GLN A 233 -13.50 10.51 2.07
CA GLN A 233 -14.65 9.62 2.22
C GLN A 233 -15.96 10.20 1.67
N GLU A 234 -16.13 11.51 1.66
CA GLU A 234 -17.30 12.18 1.09
C GLU A 234 -17.23 12.27 -0.45
N MET A 235 -16.03 12.18 -1.05
CA MET A 235 -15.84 12.27 -2.51
C MET A 235 -15.92 10.91 -3.23
N GLY A 236 -15.65 9.79 -2.56
CA GLY A 236 -15.68 8.43 -3.10
C GLY A 236 -16.96 7.68 -2.69
#